data_3cedb1f41ef9b9dfd1068acf2690aead
#
_entry.id   3cedb1f41ef9b9dfd1068acf2690aead
#
_cell.length_a   1.000
_cell.length_b   1.000
_cell.length_c   1.000
_cell.angle_alpha   90.00
_cell.angle_beta   90.00
_cell.angle_gamma   90.00
#
_symmetry.space_group_name_H-M   'P 1'
#
loop_
_entity.id
_entity.type
_entity.pdbx_description
1 polymer ?
#
loop_
_entity_poly.entity_id
_entity_poly.type
_entity_poly.pdbx_seq_one_letter_code
_entity_poly.pdbx_strand_id
1 'polypeptide(L)'
;MIKEAEKFAGTVIYDILTSVNALYNDIDSSQKLWKTRSPMQCPNGCGSCCVHFEPEVYEAEALYLAAWMLEHQSERAERIAEADSNSFTRGDGCFLFDPDSPYHCTVYEGRCLICRLFGFSGDHGKDGTIRWKPCKYMQPSAKTLSGIPEKTLSGIAGNTAGGISGETASRISDVQDSQTGHQYGQEEMMRLFGAVPPYMGAASSSLLALNPDDTHPLPLRIALPAAIKKLKMLLRFITPPEPDCPSPHPLSA
;
A
#
# COMPACT_ATOMS: atom_id res chain seq x y z
N MET A 1 -5.01 -11.08 10.55
CA MET A 1 -3.65 -11.67 10.56
C MET A 1 -3.58 -12.69 9.43
N ILE A 2 -2.48 -12.78 8.72
CA ILE A 2 -2.26 -13.80 7.69
C ILE A 2 -2.12 -15.15 8.40
N LYS A 3 -2.96 -16.13 8.07
CA LYS A 3 -2.91 -17.47 8.69
C LYS A 3 -1.60 -18.20 8.36
N GLU A 4 -1.04 -17.92 7.19
CA GLU A 4 0.25 -18.47 6.77
C GLU A 4 1.37 -18.15 7.78
N ALA A 5 1.29 -17.01 8.48
CA ALA A 5 2.26 -16.62 9.51
C ALA A 5 2.33 -17.63 10.67
N GLU A 6 1.22 -18.26 11.05
CA GLU A 6 1.17 -19.22 12.16
C GLU A 6 2.05 -20.44 11.92
N LYS A 7 2.33 -20.78 10.67
CA LYS A 7 3.26 -21.87 10.32
C LYS A 7 4.70 -21.60 10.75
N PHE A 8 5.03 -20.33 11.01
CA PHE A 8 6.36 -19.88 11.44
C PHE A 8 6.41 -19.57 12.95
N ALA A 9 5.40 -19.96 13.74
CA ALA A 9 5.34 -19.70 15.17
C ALA A 9 6.64 -20.10 15.89
N GLY A 10 7.12 -19.21 16.77
CA GLY A 10 8.39 -19.40 17.49
C GLY A 10 9.66 -19.07 16.69
N THR A 11 9.54 -18.46 15.51
CA THR A 11 10.68 -18.00 14.71
C THR A 11 10.70 -16.49 14.55
N VAL A 12 11.85 -15.91 14.23
CA VAL A 12 11.99 -14.48 13.88
C VAL A 12 11.10 -14.10 12.70
N ILE A 13 10.84 -15.01 11.77
CA ILE A 13 9.92 -14.76 10.64
C ILE A 13 8.50 -14.49 11.14
N TYR A 14 8.03 -15.26 12.13
CA TYR A 14 6.72 -15.02 12.75
C TYR A 14 6.64 -13.61 13.34
N ASP A 15 7.67 -13.18 14.08
CA ASP A 15 7.72 -11.86 14.70
C ASP A 15 7.71 -10.75 13.64
N ILE A 16 8.46 -10.91 12.55
CA ILE A 16 8.46 -9.97 11.42
C ILE A 16 7.06 -9.89 10.79
N LEU A 17 6.46 -11.02 10.43
CA LEU A 17 5.16 -11.05 9.75
C LEU A 17 4.05 -10.44 10.61
N THR A 18 4.03 -10.75 11.91
CA THR A 18 3.03 -10.20 12.85
C THR A 18 3.22 -8.71 13.08
N SER A 19 4.47 -8.25 13.16
CA SER A 19 4.80 -6.83 13.35
C SER A 19 4.47 -6.00 12.12
N VAL A 20 4.77 -6.49 10.90
CA VAL A 20 4.36 -5.83 9.65
C VAL A 20 2.84 -5.79 9.54
N ASN A 21 2.14 -6.87 9.91
CA ASN A 21 0.68 -6.91 9.93
C ASN A 21 0.09 -5.86 10.88
N ALA A 22 0.65 -5.72 12.09
CA ALA A 22 0.23 -4.71 13.05
C ALA A 22 0.45 -3.29 12.49
N LEU A 23 1.63 -3.00 11.95
CA LEU A 23 1.94 -1.73 11.32
C LEU A 23 0.97 -1.39 10.18
N TYR A 24 0.66 -2.35 9.31
CA TYR A 24 -0.26 -2.13 8.20
C TYR A 24 -1.70 -1.87 8.67
N ASN A 25 -2.16 -2.55 9.72
CA ASN A 25 -3.46 -2.30 10.33
C ASN A 25 -3.55 -0.89 10.94
N ASP A 26 -2.49 -0.41 11.58
CA ASP A 26 -2.42 0.93 12.15
C ASP A 26 -2.45 2.00 11.04
N ILE A 27 -1.72 1.78 9.95
CA ILE A 27 -1.73 2.65 8.78
C ILE A 27 -3.14 2.69 8.16
N ASP A 28 -3.75 1.54 7.91
CA ASP A 28 -5.07 1.46 7.29
C ASP A 28 -6.15 2.13 8.17
N SER A 29 -6.03 2.00 9.50
CA SER A 29 -6.90 2.67 10.47
C SER A 29 -6.74 4.19 10.43
N SER A 30 -5.51 4.67 10.45
CA SER A 30 -5.18 6.10 10.36
C SER A 30 -5.64 6.69 9.02
N GLN A 31 -5.42 5.98 7.92
CA GLN A 31 -5.88 6.39 6.60
C GLN A 31 -7.41 6.39 6.48
N LYS A 32 -8.10 5.46 7.13
CA LYS A 32 -9.57 5.43 7.14
C LYS A 32 -10.13 6.73 7.72
N LEU A 33 -9.58 7.19 8.85
CA LEU A 33 -9.96 8.48 9.43
C LEU A 33 -9.67 9.64 8.46
N TRP A 34 -8.47 9.68 7.89
CA TRP A 34 -8.10 10.71 6.94
C TRP A 34 -8.99 10.71 5.69
N LYS A 35 -9.26 9.55 5.08
CA LYS A 35 -10.13 9.40 3.90
C LYS A 35 -11.55 9.89 4.16
N THR A 36 -12.06 9.77 5.39
CA THR A 36 -13.40 10.28 5.75
C THR A 36 -13.46 11.80 5.87
N ARG A 37 -12.34 12.45 6.13
CA ARG A 37 -12.23 13.91 6.36
C ARG A 37 -11.57 14.65 5.20
N SER A 38 -10.74 13.97 4.43
CA SER A 38 -10.08 14.54 3.25
C SER A 38 -11.11 15.01 2.20
N PRO A 39 -10.86 16.16 1.57
CA PRO A 39 -11.69 16.66 0.48
C PRO A 39 -11.51 15.86 -0.81
N MET A 40 -10.47 15.02 -0.88
CA MET A 40 -10.07 14.30 -2.08
C MET A 40 -10.20 12.80 -1.88
N GLN A 41 -10.66 12.12 -2.92
CA GLN A 41 -10.80 10.67 -2.95
C GLN A 41 -10.11 10.09 -4.18
N CYS A 42 -9.52 8.92 -4.01
CA CYS A 42 -9.06 8.14 -5.15
C CYS A 42 -10.29 7.64 -5.92
N PRO A 43 -10.33 7.78 -7.25
CA PRO A 43 -11.41 7.21 -8.05
C PRO A 43 -11.55 5.71 -7.78
N ASN A 44 -12.78 5.21 -7.78
CA ASN A 44 -13.02 3.80 -7.55
C ASN A 44 -12.31 2.96 -8.61
N GLY A 45 -11.57 1.94 -8.18
CA GLY A 45 -10.79 1.07 -9.05
C GLY A 45 -9.56 1.73 -9.70
N CYS A 46 -9.14 2.93 -9.26
CA CYS A 46 -7.98 3.61 -9.83
C CYS A 46 -6.67 2.87 -9.54
N GLY A 47 -5.95 2.50 -10.59
CA GLY A 47 -4.61 1.90 -10.53
C GLY A 47 -3.52 2.75 -11.19
N SER A 48 -3.81 4.02 -11.50
CA SER A 48 -2.90 4.89 -12.27
C SER A 48 -1.53 5.07 -11.64
N CYS A 49 -1.41 4.95 -10.32
CA CYS A 49 -0.11 5.00 -9.63
C CYS A 49 0.78 3.80 -9.95
N CYS A 50 0.22 2.66 -10.38
CA CYS A 50 0.97 1.42 -10.66
C CYS A 50 1.44 1.32 -12.12
N VAL A 51 0.96 2.20 -13.01
CA VAL A 51 1.25 2.09 -14.45
C VAL A 51 2.73 2.31 -14.76
N HIS A 52 3.36 3.28 -14.07
CA HIS A 52 4.76 3.69 -14.27
C HIS A 52 5.57 3.65 -12.96
N PHE A 53 5.16 2.84 -12.00
CA PHE A 53 5.82 2.76 -10.72
C PHE A 53 5.93 1.31 -10.26
N GLU A 54 7.14 0.88 -9.94
CA GLU A 54 7.42 -0.34 -9.22
C GLU A 54 8.00 0.01 -7.85
N PRO A 55 7.44 -0.50 -6.73
CA PRO A 55 7.99 -0.22 -5.42
C PRO A 55 9.34 -0.89 -5.21
N GLU A 56 10.25 -0.17 -4.55
CA GLU A 56 11.36 -0.77 -3.83
C GLU A 56 10.87 -1.13 -2.44
N VAL A 57 11.22 -2.33 -1.97
CA VAL A 57 10.69 -2.91 -0.73
C VAL A 57 11.81 -3.48 0.13
N TYR A 58 11.65 -3.37 1.43
CA TYR A 58 12.49 -4.04 2.41
C TYR A 58 12.13 -5.52 2.52
N GLU A 59 13.05 -6.34 3.02
CA GLU A 59 12.84 -7.78 3.17
C GLU A 59 11.60 -8.09 4.00
N ALA A 60 11.35 -7.36 5.08
CA ALA A 60 10.18 -7.54 5.94
C ALA A 60 8.86 -7.40 5.15
N GLU A 61 8.77 -6.42 4.24
CA GLU A 61 7.60 -6.23 3.38
C GLU A 61 7.46 -7.34 2.34
N ALA A 62 8.58 -7.73 1.74
CA ALA A 62 8.60 -8.80 0.75
C ALA A 62 8.18 -10.13 1.37
N LEU A 63 8.63 -10.44 2.60
CA LEU A 63 8.20 -11.60 3.37
C LEU A 63 6.70 -11.56 3.69
N TYR A 64 6.19 -10.40 4.10
CA TYR A 64 4.75 -10.24 4.37
C TYR A 64 3.91 -10.47 3.11
N LEU A 65 4.29 -9.85 1.99
CA LEU A 65 3.59 -10.05 0.72
C LEU A 65 3.69 -11.50 0.24
N ALA A 66 4.87 -12.13 0.40
CA ALA A 66 5.08 -13.53 0.06
C ALA A 66 4.15 -14.45 0.88
N ALA A 67 4.06 -14.25 2.20
CA ALA A 67 3.15 -15.00 3.07
C ALA A 67 1.69 -14.78 2.66
N TRP A 68 1.30 -13.54 2.38
CA TRP A 68 -0.04 -13.23 1.88
C TRP A 68 -0.35 -13.95 0.57
N MET A 69 0.59 -13.98 -0.38
CA MET A 69 0.41 -14.67 -1.65
C MET A 69 0.35 -16.19 -1.50
N LEU A 70 1.16 -16.77 -0.62
CA LEU A 70 1.12 -18.21 -0.32
C LEU A 70 -0.24 -18.62 0.26
N GLU A 71 -0.89 -17.75 1.04
CA GLU A 71 -2.23 -17.99 1.58
C GLU A 71 -3.34 -17.81 0.53
N HIS A 72 -3.28 -16.76 -0.30
CA HIS A 72 -4.40 -16.34 -1.14
C HIS A 72 -4.22 -16.64 -2.63
N GLN A 73 -2.99 -16.84 -3.10
CA GLN A 73 -2.61 -17.01 -4.51
C GLN A 73 -1.43 -17.99 -4.64
N SER A 74 -1.49 -19.15 -3.99
CA SER A 74 -0.37 -20.11 -3.88
C SER A 74 0.24 -20.49 -5.22
N GLU A 75 -0.58 -20.84 -6.22
CA GLU A 75 -0.09 -21.19 -7.56
C GLU A 75 0.65 -20.03 -8.25
N ARG A 76 0.18 -18.81 -8.03
CA ARG A 76 0.86 -17.62 -8.58
C ARG A 76 2.16 -17.35 -7.85
N ALA A 77 2.20 -17.51 -6.54
CA ALA A 77 3.41 -17.40 -5.74
C ALA A 77 4.47 -18.42 -6.23
N GLU A 78 4.06 -19.64 -6.52
CA GLU A 78 4.95 -20.66 -7.06
C GLU A 78 5.54 -20.29 -8.41
N ARG A 79 4.68 -19.86 -9.36
CA ARG A 79 5.15 -19.38 -10.66
C ARG A 79 6.14 -18.21 -10.54
N ILE A 80 5.89 -17.28 -9.63
CA ILE A 80 6.79 -16.14 -9.36
C ILE A 80 8.12 -16.63 -8.78
N ALA A 81 8.09 -17.58 -7.85
CA ALA A 81 9.31 -18.14 -7.28
C ALA A 81 10.19 -18.89 -8.30
N GLU A 82 9.59 -19.55 -9.28
CA GLU A 82 10.29 -20.35 -10.28
C GLU A 82 10.80 -19.52 -11.48
N ALA A 83 10.16 -18.39 -11.75
CA ALA A 83 10.50 -17.55 -12.88
C ALA A 83 11.83 -16.82 -12.68
N ASP A 84 12.52 -16.56 -13.79
CA ASP A 84 13.66 -15.65 -13.80
C ASP A 84 13.16 -14.22 -13.53
N SER A 85 13.85 -13.47 -12.66
CA SER A 85 13.54 -12.08 -12.35
C SER A 85 13.47 -11.18 -13.60
N ASN A 86 14.23 -11.52 -14.64
CA ASN A 86 14.19 -10.83 -15.93
C ASN A 86 12.88 -11.06 -16.71
N SER A 87 12.12 -12.11 -16.40
CA SER A 87 10.82 -12.38 -17.05
C SER A 87 9.69 -11.47 -16.56
N PHE A 88 9.90 -10.73 -15.46
CA PHE A 88 8.92 -9.83 -14.87
C PHE A 88 9.02 -8.39 -15.40
N THR A 89 9.66 -8.18 -16.53
CA THR A 89 9.81 -6.84 -17.10
C THR A 89 8.49 -6.36 -17.71
N ARG A 90 7.88 -5.37 -17.06
CA ARG A 90 6.77 -4.57 -17.59
C ARG A 90 7.24 -3.12 -17.85
N GLY A 91 8.41 -2.95 -18.44
CA GLY A 91 8.99 -1.61 -18.61
C GLY A 91 9.27 -0.95 -17.26
N ASP A 92 8.69 0.22 -17.04
CA ASP A 92 8.84 1.05 -15.83
C ASP A 92 7.75 0.82 -14.76
N GLY A 93 6.80 -0.10 -15.00
CA GLY A 93 5.66 -0.36 -14.12
C GLY A 93 5.78 -1.62 -13.28
N CYS A 94 4.92 -1.72 -12.26
CA CYS A 94 4.84 -2.89 -11.39
C CYS A 94 4.39 -4.13 -12.16
N PHE A 95 5.09 -5.25 -12.00
CA PHE A 95 4.76 -6.52 -12.66
C PHE A 95 3.49 -7.20 -12.09
N LEU A 96 3.02 -6.75 -10.93
CA LEU A 96 1.77 -7.20 -10.31
C LEU A 96 0.56 -6.37 -10.76
N PHE A 97 0.77 -5.38 -11.63
CA PHE A 97 -0.32 -4.64 -12.24
C PHE A 97 -1.09 -5.52 -13.22
N ASP A 98 -2.41 -5.41 -13.16
CA ASP A 98 -3.34 -6.08 -14.06
C ASP A 98 -4.56 -5.17 -14.27
N PRO A 99 -4.80 -4.67 -15.49
CA PRO A 99 -5.89 -3.75 -15.78
C PRO A 99 -7.28 -4.36 -15.52
N ASP A 100 -7.37 -5.68 -15.53
CA ASP A 100 -8.63 -6.40 -15.35
C ASP A 100 -8.94 -6.71 -13.87
N SER A 101 -7.96 -6.52 -12.97
CA SER A 101 -8.15 -6.71 -11.53
C SER A 101 -8.71 -5.46 -10.85
N PRO A 102 -9.45 -5.60 -9.73
CA PRO A 102 -9.86 -4.47 -8.91
C PRO A 102 -8.64 -3.63 -8.48
N TYR A 103 -8.76 -2.31 -8.60
CA TYR A 103 -7.65 -1.36 -8.32
C TYR A 103 -6.39 -1.60 -9.17
N HIS A 104 -6.50 -2.35 -10.26
CA HIS A 104 -5.41 -2.72 -11.16
C HIS A 104 -4.20 -3.35 -10.44
N CYS A 105 -4.40 -3.92 -9.27
CA CYS A 105 -3.37 -4.55 -8.46
C CYS A 105 -3.84 -5.94 -8.01
N THR A 106 -3.15 -6.96 -8.47
CA THR A 106 -3.51 -8.36 -8.17
C THR A 106 -3.28 -8.76 -6.71
N VAL A 107 -2.54 -7.94 -5.94
CA VAL A 107 -2.21 -8.15 -4.53
C VAL A 107 -2.63 -6.96 -3.66
N TYR A 108 -3.74 -6.30 -4.01
CA TYR A 108 -4.14 -5.02 -3.38
C TYR A 108 -4.16 -5.07 -1.86
N GLU A 109 -4.67 -6.13 -1.25
CA GLU A 109 -4.73 -6.27 0.21
C GLU A 109 -3.36 -6.57 0.83
N GLY A 110 -2.49 -7.28 0.11
CA GLY A 110 -1.11 -7.59 0.53
C GLY A 110 -0.07 -6.54 0.14
N ARG A 111 -0.46 -5.42 -0.48
CA ARG A 111 0.45 -4.41 -1.04
C ARG A 111 1.45 -3.85 -0.03
N CYS A 112 2.62 -3.48 -0.53
CA CYS A 112 3.74 -2.96 0.25
C CYS A 112 3.45 -1.57 0.84
N LEU A 113 4.29 -1.10 1.77
CA LEU A 113 4.13 0.13 2.53
C LEU A 113 3.89 1.36 1.64
N ILE A 114 4.78 1.60 0.68
CA ILE A 114 4.66 2.77 -0.21
C ILE A 114 3.36 2.73 -1.01
N CYS A 115 2.90 1.56 -1.44
CA CYS A 115 1.64 1.41 -2.16
C CYS A 115 0.42 1.68 -1.25
N ARG A 116 0.53 1.42 0.06
CA ARG A 116 -0.51 1.75 1.05
C ARG A 116 -0.56 3.24 1.32
N LEU A 117 0.61 3.88 1.40
CA LEU A 117 0.75 5.29 1.76
C LEU A 117 0.45 6.24 0.59
N PHE A 118 0.56 5.77 -0.65
CA PHE A 118 0.52 6.62 -1.84
C PHE A 118 -0.77 7.45 -1.92
N GLY A 119 -0.60 8.77 -1.95
CA GLY A 119 -1.70 9.74 -2.00
C GLY A 119 -2.45 9.97 -0.68
N PHE A 120 -2.28 9.10 0.33
CA PHE A 120 -2.98 9.16 1.61
C PHE A 120 -2.06 9.34 2.81
N SER A 121 -0.81 9.71 2.60
CA SER A 121 0.14 10.07 3.64
C SER A 121 0.70 11.46 3.40
N GLY A 122 1.12 12.09 4.49
CA GLY A 122 1.86 13.34 4.44
C GLY A 122 3.37 13.12 4.62
N ASP A 123 4.13 14.13 4.28
CA ASP A 123 5.57 14.18 4.52
C ASP A 123 5.93 15.43 5.34
N HIS A 124 7.11 15.46 5.94
CA HIS A 124 7.55 16.63 6.67
C HIS A 124 8.10 17.71 5.73
N GLY A 125 7.63 18.94 5.93
CA GLY A 125 8.31 20.12 5.41
C GLY A 125 9.64 20.37 6.14
N LYS A 126 10.41 21.33 5.64
CA LYS A 126 11.68 21.77 6.27
C LYS A 126 11.49 22.30 7.70
N ASP A 127 10.28 22.74 8.01
CA ASP A 127 9.85 23.25 9.32
C ASP A 127 9.39 22.13 10.29
N GLY A 128 9.48 20.85 9.87
CA GLY A 128 9.07 19.70 10.66
C GLY A 128 7.55 19.49 10.72
N THR A 129 6.75 20.34 10.05
CA THR A 129 5.29 20.16 10.01
C THR A 129 4.86 19.21 8.89
N ILE A 130 3.74 18.52 9.08
CA ILE A 130 3.20 17.60 8.07
C ILE A 130 2.65 18.40 6.89
N ARG A 131 3.04 18.02 5.71
CA ARG A 131 2.52 18.53 4.44
C ARG A 131 1.90 17.40 3.64
N TRP A 132 0.84 17.70 2.92
CA TRP A 132 0.17 16.74 2.08
C TRP A 132 -0.12 17.33 0.70
N LYS A 133 0.18 16.56 -0.33
CA LYS A 133 -0.17 16.87 -1.70
C LYS A 133 -1.04 15.74 -2.25
N PRO A 134 -2.28 16.01 -2.69
CA PRO A 134 -3.11 14.99 -3.31
C PRO A 134 -2.44 14.38 -4.54
N CYS A 135 -2.71 13.10 -4.79
CA CYS A 135 -2.36 12.48 -6.06
C CYS A 135 -3.12 13.19 -7.20
N LYS A 136 -2.46 13.43 -8.33
CA LYS A 136 -3.04 14.12 -9.50
C LYS A 136 -4.30 13.46 -10.07
N TYR A 137 -4.55 12.20 -9.74
CA TYR A 137 -5.74 11.46 -10.17
C TYR A 137 -6.87 11.47 -9.13
N MET A 138 -6.64 12.05 -7.95
CA MET A 138 -7.71 12.19 -6.94
C MET A 138 -8.77 13.15 -7.42
N GLN A 139 -10.01 12.90 -7.00
CA GLN A 139 -11.17 13.71 -7.31
C GLN A 139 -11.76 14.30 -6.03
N PRO A 140 -12.37 15.49 -6.08
CA PRO A 140 -13.11 16.04 -4.97
C PRO A 140 -14.18 15.06 -4.48
N SER A 141 -14.29 14.87 -3.16
CA SER A 141 -15.32 14.01 -2.61
C SER A 141 -16.70 14.67 -2.75
N ALA A 142 -17.76 13.84 -2.92
CA ALA A 142 -19.13 14.34 -3.01
C ALA A 142 -19.55 15.16 -1.75
N LYS A 143 -18.97 14.86 -0.58
CA LYS A 143 -19.16 15.61 0.66
C LYS A 143 -18.52 16.99 0.60
N THR A 144 -17.43 17.14 -0.10
CA THR A 144 -16.75 18.42 -0.31
C THR A 144 -17.61 19.37 -1.14
N LEU A 145 -18.30 18.82 -2.13
CA LEU A 145 -19.18 19.60 -3.01
C LEU A 145 -20.47 20.07 -2.32
N SER A 146 -20.91 19.39 -1.27
CA SER A 146 -22.19 19.72 -0.58
C SER A 146 -22.03 20.50 0.73
N GLY A 147 -20.83 20.62 1.28
CA GLY A 147 -20.61 21.15 2.62
C GLY A 147 -19.64 22.33 2.75
N ILE A 148 -18.99 22.76 1.66
CA ILE A 148 -18.12 23.94 1.70
C ILE A 148 -18.98 25.17 1.42
N PRO A 149 -19.03 26.17 2.34
CA PRO A 149 -19.67 27.45 2.02
C PRO A 149 -19.06 28.04 0.76
N GLU A 150 -19.89 28.53 -0.15
CA GLU A 150 -19.49 29.10 -1.44
C GLU A 150 -18.38 30.18 -1.34
N LYS A 151 -18.26 30.84 -0.18
CA LYS A 151 -17.20 31.79 0.15
C LYS A 151 -15.81 31.16 0.34
N THR A 152 -15.71 29.87 0.64
CA THR A 152 -14.41 29.18 0.80
C THR A 152 -13.89 28.67 -0.53
N LEU A 153 -14.79 28.35 -1.46
CA LEU A 153 -14.46 28.03 -2.85
C LEU A 153 -13.90 29.24 -3.62
N SER A 154 -14.41 30.45 -3.34
CA SER A 154 -13.94 31.68 -4.01
C SER A 154 -12.56 32.15 -3.50
N GLY A 155 -12.09 31.70 -2.34
CA GLY A 155 -10.74 31.98 -1.84
C GLY A 155 -9.66 31.10 -2.46
N ILE A 156 -10.04 30.02 -3.14
CA ILE A 156 -9.16 29.09 -3.84
C ILE A 156 -9.11 29.41 -5.35
N ALA A 157 -10.16 30.04 -5.87
CA ALA A 157 -10.25 30.51 -7.24
C ALA A 157 -9.80 31.97 -7.33
N GLY A 158 -8.49 32.18 -7.38
CA GLY A 158 -7.93 33.48 -7.80
C GLY A 158 -8.28 33.75 -9.26
N ASN A 159 -9.14 34.75 -9.49
CA ASN A 159 -9.37 35.47 -10.75
C ASN A 159 -9.65 34.67 -12.04
N THR A 160 -10.92 34.46 -12.36
CA THR A 160 -11.40 34.76 -13.74
C THR A 160 -12.94 34.94 -13.70
N ALA A 161 -13.40 36.07 -14.24
CA ALA A 161 -14.80 36.42 -14.42
C ALA A 161 -15.30 35.95 -15.79
N GLY A 162 -16.53 35.44 -15.85
CA GLY A 162 -17.42 35.52 -17.03
C GLY A 162 -17.94 34.21 -17.62
N GLY A 163 -19.28 34.02 -17.58
CA GLY A 163 -20.10 33.35 -18.59
C GLY A 163 -20.57 31.91 -18.30
N ILE A 164 -21.90 31.71 -18.26
CA ILE A 164 -22.60 30.46 -17.86
C ILE A 164 -23.21 29.79 -19.10
N SER A 165 -22.80 28.58 -19.40
CA SER A 165 -23.55 27.40 -19.89
C SER A 165 -22.59 26.38 -20.54
N GLY A 166 -22.52 25.21 -20.07
CA GLY A 166 -21.54 24.15 -20.37
C GLY A 166 -20.58 23.87 -19.20
N GLU A 167 -20.79 24.49 -18.11
CA GLU A 167 -19.84 24.88 -17.05
C GLU A 167 -19.64 23.87 -15.93
N THR A 168 -20.50 22.89 -15.78
CA THR A 168 -20.39 21.98 -14.60
C THR A 168 -19.22 21.00 -14.77
N ALA A 169 -19.01 20.50 -15.98
CA ALA A 169 -17.90 19.58 -16.26
C ALA A 169 -16.54 20.32 -16.28
N SER A 170 -16.49 21.53 -16.85
CA SER A 170 -15.30 22.39 -16.87
C SER A 170 -14.90 22.83 -15.45
N ARG A 171 -15.88 23.22 -14.62
CA ARG A 171 -15.62 23.60 -13.22
C ARG A 171 -15.10 22.47 -12.35
N ILE A 172 -15.53 21.25 -12.61
CA ILE A 172 -14.99 20.06 -11.89
C ILE A 172 -13.52 19.84 -12.26
N SER A 173 -13.13 20.01 -13.54
CA SER A 173 -11.74 19.89 -13.97
C SER A 173 -10.85 21.00 -13.42
N ASP A 174 -11.32 22.24 -13.40
CA ASP A 174 -10.55 23.39 -12.91
C ASP A 174 -10.34 23.34 -11.39
N VAL A 175 -11.36 22.88 -10.63
CA VAL A 175 -11.27 22.65 -9.19
C VAL A 175 -10.33 21.47 -8.90
N GLN A 176 -10.38 20.42 -9.72
CA GLN A 176 -9.51 19.25 -9.61
C GLN A 176 -8.04 19.62 -9.84
N ASP A 177 -7.72 20.36 -10.89
CA ASP A 177 -6.36 20.79 -11.19
C ASP A 177 -5.80 21.73 -10.12
N SER A 178 -6.61 22.66 -9.62
CA SER A 178 -6.18 23.57 -8.55
C SER A 178 -5.95 22.84 -7.22
N GLN A 179 -6.76 21.85 -6.88
CA GLN A 179 -6.63 21.08 -5.62
C GLN A 179 -5.53 20.02 -5.67
N THR A 180 -5.36 19.32 -6.80
CA THR A 180 -4.29 18.32 -6.92
C THR A 180 -2.90 18.96 -7.05
N GLY A 181 -2.82 20.20 -7.54
CA GLY A 181 -1.58 20.98 -7.57
C GLY A 181 -1.20 21.57 -6.23
N HIS A 182 -2.16 21.82 -5.34
CA HIS A 182 -1.94 22.47 -4.05
C HIS A 182 -1.27 21.53 -3.03
N GLN A 183 -0.32 22.08 -2.27
CA GLN A 183 0.30 21.42 -1.14
C GLN A 183 -0.26 22.00 0.16
N TYR A 184 -1.03 21.21 0.88
CA TYR A 184 -1.64 21.59 2.15
C TYR A 184 -0.62 21.50 3.30
N GLY A 185 -0.54 22.56 4.10
CA GLY A 185 0.22 22.57 5.35
C GLY A 185 -0.61 21.98 6.51
N GLN A 186 0.06 21.63 7.60
CA GLN A 186 -0.56 20.99 8.77
C GLN A 186 -1.68 21.85 9.38
N GLU A 187 -1.44 23.14 9.61
CA GLU A 187 -2.43 24.07 10.18
C GLU A 187 -3.63 24.22 9.24
N GLU A 188 -3.37 24.31 7.94
CA GLU A 188 -4.41 24.39 6.93
C GLU A 188 -5.29 23.13 6.92
N MET A 189 -4.67 21.93 6.96
CA MET A 189 -5.39 20.67 7.04
C MET A 189 -6.23 20.56 8.30
N MET A 190 -5.68 20.94 9.46
CA MET A 190 -6.43 20.95 10.72
C MET A 190 -7.60 21.92 10.68
N ARG A 191 -7.42 23.11 10.12
CA ARG A 191 -8.47 24.13 9.99
C ARG A 191 -9.56 23.71 9.02
N LEU A 192 -9.20 23.14 7.85
CA LEU A 192 -10.15 22.80 6.79
C LEU A 192 -10.83 21.44 7.01
N PHE A 193 -10.07 20.45 7.49
CA PHE A 193 -10.51 19.05 7.53
C PHE A 193 -10.60 18.49 8.95
N GLY A 194 -10.02 19.19 9.94
CA GLY A 194 -9.98 18.73 11.34
C GLY A 194 -9.15 17.46 11.52
N ALA A 195 -8.25 17.15 10.57
CA ALA A 195 -7.38 15.99 10.61
C ALA A 195 -6.15 16.23 9.72
N VAL A 196 -5.10 15.42 9.96
CA VAL A 196 -3.92 15.31 9.09
C VAL A 196 -3.76 13.86 8.63
N PRO A 197 -3.17 13.62 7.46
CA PRO A 197 -2.86 12.26 7.01
C PRO A 197 -1.78 11.62 7.89
N PRO A 198 -1.67 10.28 7.92
CA PRO A 198 -0.55 9.62 8.57
C PRO A 198 0.78 10.11 7.98
N TYR A 199 1.80 10.21 8.85
CA TYR A 199 3.13 10.64 8.44
C TYR A 199 3.91 9.46 7.84
N MET A 200 4.34 9.61 6.59
CA MET A 200 5.06 8.56 5.85
C MET A 200 6.37 8.17 6.52
N GLY A 201 7.15 9.15 7.01
CA GLY A 201 8.43 8.89 7.65
C GLY A 201 8.32 8.08 8.94
N ALA A 202 7.24 8.26 9.74
CA ALA A 202 7.01 7.43 10.93
C ALA A 202 6.74 5.97 10.53
N ALA A 203 5.92 5.75 9.51
CA ALA A 203 5.63 4.41 9.01
C ALA A 203 6.89 3.71 8.48
N SER A 204 7.71 4.43 7.70
CA SER A 204 8.99 3.92 7.19
C SER A 204 9.98 3.61 8.32
N SER A 205 10.10 4.50 9.32
CA SER A 205 10.96 4.25 10.48
C SER A 205 10.52 3.05 11.31
N SER A 206 9.20 2.87 11.49
CA SER A 206 8.66 1.69 12.17
C SER A 206 8.97 0.40 11.41
N LEU A 207 8.87 0.42 10.09
CA LEU A 207 9.22 -0.74 9.25
C LEU A 207 10.71 -1.09 9.37
N LEU A 208 11.60 -0.09 9.25
CA LEU A 208 13.05 -0.28 9.38
C LEU A 208 13.45 -0.83 10.75
N ALA A 209 12.74 -0.46 11.81
CA ALA A 209 13.01 -0.96 13.16
C ALA A 209 12.71 -2.46 13.31
N LEU A 210 11.91 -3.06 12.41
CA LEU A 210 11.61 -4.50 12.46
C LEU A 210 12.78 -5.37 12.02
N ASN A 211 13.62 -4.88 11.12
CA ASN A 211 14.83 -5.56 10.65
C ASN A 211 15.94 -4.52 10.39
N PRO A 212 16.66 -4.08 11.43
CA PRO A 212 17.68 -3.03 11.30
C PRO A 212 18.84 -3.36 10.35
N ASP A 213 19.07 -4.65 10.08
CA ASP A 213 20.13 -5.11 9.18
C ASP A 213 19.73 -4.98 7.70
N ASP A 214 18.43 -4.84 7.42
CA ASP A 214 17.90 -4.67 6.07
C ASP A 214 17.91 -3.19 5.67
N THR A 215 19.07 -2.70 5.30
CA THR A 215 19.30 -1.27 5.00
C THR A 215 19.07 -0.89 3.53
N HIS A 216 18.86 -1.86 2.64
CA HIS A 216 18.81 -1.64 1.20
C HIS A 216 17.53 -2.21 0.60
N PRO A 217 16.53 -1.38 0.29
CA PRO A 217 15.35 -1.85 -0.39
C PRO A 217 15.70 -2.33 -1.81
N LEU A 218 15.01 -3.35 -2.26
CA LEU A 218 15.17 -3.92 -3.60
C LEU A 218 13.88 -3.73 -4.42
N PRO A 219 13.99 -3.59 -5.75
CA PRO A 219 12.82 -3.64 -6.62
C PRO A 219 11.97 -4.87 -6.34
N LEU A 220 10.65 -4.70 -6.30
CA LEU A 220 9.71 -5.77 -5.93
C LEU A 220 9.89 -7.03 -6.78
N ARG A 221 10.22 -6.87 -8.07
CA ARG A 221 10.50 -7.99 -8.99
C ARG A 221 11.68 -8.87 -8.57
N ILE A 222 12.57 -8.35 -7.73
CA ILE A 222 13.73 -9.07 -7.18
C ILE A 222 13.41 -9.59 -5.79
N ALA A 223 12.86 -8.74 -4.93
CA ALA A 223 12.61 -9.06 -3.53
C ALA A 223 11.54 -10.14 -3.34
N LEU A 224 10.43 -10.07 -4.08
CA LEU A 224 9.30 -10.98 -3.89
C LEU A 224 9.61 -12.44 -4.24
N PRO A 225 10.23 -12.77 -5.40
CA PRO A 225 10.62 -14.15 -5.69
C PRO A 225 11.58 -14.73 -4.64
N ALA A 226 12.53 -13.93 -4.16
CA ALA A 226 13.48 -14.33 -3.13
C ALA A 226 12.77 -14.61 -1.79
N ALA A 227 11.83 -13.75 -1.39
CA ALA A 227 11.04 -13.93 -0.18
C ALA A 227 10.17 -15.19 -0.22
N ILE A 228 9.50 -15.45 -1.36
CA ILE A 228 8.70 -16.68 -1.52
C ILE A 228 9.59 -17.92 -1.39
N LYS A 229 10.75 -17.94 -2.05
CA LYS A 229 11.71 -19.05 -1.95
C LYS A 229 12.17 -19.25 -0.51
N LYS A 230 12.48 -18.15 0.20
CA LYS A 230 12.93 -18.19 1.60
C LYS A 230 11.85 -18.79 2.50
N LEU A 231 10.59 -18.35 2.40
CA LEU A 231 9.49 -18.91 3.20
C LEU A 231 9.26 -20.39 2.89
N LYS A 232 9.20 -20.77 1.62
CA LYS A 232 9.04 -22.19 1.21
C LYS A 232 10.20 -23.08 1.71
N MET A 233 11.43 -22.56 1.68
CA MET A 233 12.59 -23.27 2.21
C MET A 233 12.44 -23.48 3.72
N LEU A 234 12.12 -22.45 4.48
CA LEU A 234 11.98 -22.51 5.93
C LEU A 234 10.87 -23.48 6.35
N LEU A 235 9.75 -23.51 5.66
CA LEU A 235 8.65 -24.44 5.93
C LEU A 235 9.10 -25.91 5.88
N ARG A 236 10.07 -26.27 5.03
CA ARG A 236 10.62 -27.64 4.96
C ARG A 236 11.39 -28.05 6.21
N PHE A 237 11.92 -27.08 6.98
CA PHE A 237 12.66 -27.35 8.21
C PHE A 237 11.82 -27.23 9.47
N ILE A 238 10.73 -26.47 9.42
CA ILE A 238 9.84 -26.23 10.57
C ILE A 238 8.79 -27.33 10.66
N THR A 239 8.31 -27.86 9.53
CA THR A 239 7.39 -28.99 9.49
C THR A 239 8.21 -30.26 9.54
N PRO A 240 8.20 -31.04 10.64
CA PRO A 240 8.86 -32.34 10.65
C PRO A 240 8.28 -33.19 9.52
N PRO A 241 9.09 -33.99 8.82
CA PRO A 241 8.56 -34.97 7.89
C PRO A 241 7.57 -35.85 8.66
N GLU A 242 6.37 -36.07 8.12
CA GLU A 242 5.46 -37.07 8.69
C GLU A 242 6.23 -38.37 8.88
N PRO A 243 6.19 -38.99 10.08
CA PRO A 243 6.90 -40.22 10.29
C PRO A 243 6.27 -41.27 9.37
N ASP A 244 6.97 -41.62 8.30
CA ASP A 244 6.77 -42.86 7.56
C ASP A 244 7.13 -44.06 8.48
N CYS A 245 6.35 -44.24 9.54
CA CYS A 245 6.49 -45.39 10.38
C CYS A 245 5.29 -46.32 10.13
N PRO A 246 5.46 -47.37 9.30
CA PRO A 246 4.44 -48.40 9.25
C PRO A 246 4.34 -49.01 10.68
N SER A 247 3.13 -48.97 11.23
CA SER A 247 2.83 -49.58 12.52
C SER A 247 3.36 -51.04 12.52
N PRO A 248 4.15 -51.46 13.50
CA PRO A 248 4.56 -52.84 13.56
C PRO A 248 3.29 -53.70 13.70
N HIS A 249 3.11 -54.59 12.73
CA HIS A 249 2.05 -55.61 12.83
C HIS A 249 2.26 -56.40 14.10
N PRO A 250 1.24 -56.58 14.95
CA PRO A 250 1.36 -57.48 16.09
C PRO A 250 1.63 -58.87 15.54
N LEU A 251 2.76 -59.43 15.96
CA LEU A 251 3.07 -60.84 15.75
C LEU A 251 1.96 -61.64 16.47
N SER A 252 1.11 -62.27 15.68
CA SER A 252 0.16 -63.27 16.19
C SER A 252 0.93 -64.48 16.70
N ALA A 253 0.77 -64.76 17.97
CA ALA A 253 1.24 -65.98 18.64
C ALA A 253 0.33 -67.15 18.32
#